data_872fa784d6fcfe9efeea46ed8363c5b7
#
_entry.id   872fa784d6fcfe9efeea46ed8363c5b7
#
_cell.length_a   1.000
_cell.length_b   1.000
_cell.length_c   1.000
_cell.angle_alpha   90.00
_cell.angle_beta   90.00
_cell.angle_gamma   90.00
#
_symmetry.space_group_name_H-M   'P 1'
#
loop_
_entity.id
_entity.type
_entity.pdbx_description
1 polymer ?
#
loop_
_entity_poly.entity_id
_entity_poly.type
_entity_poly.pdbx_seq_one_letter_code
_entity_poly.pdbx_strand_id
1 'polypeptide(L)'
;PDGTVIKEDRIRGEISAGMLLAEDEMGLTDDHTGIMILDHDVKPGSSLPSHLSLSDHVFDVDITPNRPDCACIMGVAREIAAATGQKLKRPTIEMVEDGPPIDDLTRVTVIDPEGCPRYAAGMIQSVTLGPSPFWMRYRLYLSGIRSISNLVDVTNYVMMEMNQPLHAFDYNRLKENRIVVRRAKEGEVFTTLDAVTHTLNSETLL
;
A
#
# COMPACT_ATOMS: atom_id res chain seq x y z
N PRO A 1 -6.73 -4.28 23.09
CA PRO A 1 -5.67 -3.29 23.19
C PRO A 1 -5.54 -2.70 24.61
N ASP A 2 -6.67 -2.48 25.31
CA ASP A 2 -6.72 -1.89 26.65
C ASP A 2 -6.64 -2.92 27.79
N GLY A 3 -6.51 -4.20 27.48
CA GLY A 3 -6.47 -5.30 28.45
C GLY A 3 -7.83 -5.66 29.05
N THR A 4 -8.93 -5.16 28.51
CA THR A 4 -10.28 -5.51 28.96
C THR A 4 -10.54 -7.01 28.77
N VAL A 5 -10.96 -7.67 29.83
CA VAL A 5 -11.33 -9.09 29.80
C VAL A 5 -12.84 -9.20 29.63
N ILE A 6 -13.27 -9.74 28.49
CA ILE A 6 -14.67 -10.03 28.24
C ILE A 6 -15.08 -11.23 29.08
N LYS A 7 -16.08 -11.05 29.92
CA LYS A 7 -16.65 -12.09 30.79
C LYS A 7 -18.02 -12.46 30.31
N GLU A 8 -18.48 -13.64 30.70
CA GLU A 8 -19.88 -14.03 30.51
C GLU A 8 -20.81 -13.01 31.18
N ASP A 9 -21.80 -12.53 30.45
CA ASP A 9 -22.80 -11.57 30.92
C ASP A 9 -24.17 -11.89 30.28
N ARG A 10 -25.22 -11.36 30.85
CA ARG A 10 -26.58 -11.52 30.34
C ARG A 10 -27.00 -10.27 29.55
N ILE A 11 -27.08 -10.39 28.22
CA ILE A 11 -27.45 -9.30 27.32
C ILE A 11 -28.85 -9.56 26.79
N ARG A 12 -29.78 -8.65 27.06
CA ARG A 12 -31.22 -8.74 26.63
C ARG A 12 -31.89 -10.07 27.03
N GLY A 13 -31.50 -10.63 28.17
CA GLY A 13 -32.07 -11.86 28.69
C GLY A 13 -31.35 -13.16 28.27
N GLU A 14 -30.45 -13.09 27.31
CA GLU A 14 -29.63 -14.21 26.82
C GLU A 14 -28.22 -14.17 27.41
N ILE A 15 -27.63 -15.37 27.64
CA ILE A 15 -26.26 -15.49 28.12
C ILE A 15 -25.30 -15.26 26.96
N SER A 16 -24.41 -14.29 27.11
CA SER A 16 -23.32 -14.01 26.18
C SER A 16 -21.99 -14.35 26.82
N ALA A 17 -21.30 -15.37 26.30
CA ALA A 17 -19.99 -15.80 26.79
C ALA A 17 -18.79 -15.14 26.08
N GLY A 18 -19.06 -14.20 25.19
CA GLY A 18 -18.05 -13.51 24.40
C GLY A 18 -18.61 -12.34 23.62
N MET A 19 -17.77 -11.68 22.85
CA MET A 19 -18.13 -10.53 22.02
C MET A 19 -17.50 -10.70 20.65
N LEU A 20 -18.26 -10.41 19.59
CA LEU A 20 -17.76 -10.29 18.23
C LEU A 20 -17.16 -8.90 18.08
N LEU A 21 -15.94 -8.81 17.55
CA LEU A 21 -15.18 -7.57 17.48
C LEU A 21 -14.85 -7.20 16.03
N ALA A 22 -14.81 -5.91 15.76
CA ALA A 22 -14.22 -5.32 14.57
C ALA A 22 -12.70 -5.25 14.70
N GLU A 23 -12.01 -5.00 13.60
CA GLU A 23 -10.53 -4.93 13.60
C GLU A 23 -10.00 -3.76 14.43
N ASP A 24 -10.67 -2.59 14.38
CA ASP A 24 -10.29 -1.40 15.15
C ASP A 24 -10.49 -1.58 16.66
N GLU A 25 -11.54 -2.29 17.08
CA GLU A 25 -11.77 -2.63 18.48
C GLU A 25 -10.66 -3.50 19.07
N MET A 26 -9.97 -4.25 18.21
CA MET A 26 -8.79 -5.05 18.58
C MET A 26 -7.47 -4.29 18.37
N GLY A 27 -7.50 -3.06 17.85
CA GLY A 27 -6.33 -2.27 17.53
C GLY A 27 -5.47 -2.84 16.40
N LEU A 28 -6.09 -3.55 15.45
CA LEU A 28 -5.39 -4.21 14.33
C LEU A 28 -5.33 -3.34 13.09
N THR A 29 -6.39 -2.57 12.84
CA THR A 29 -6.49 -1.59 11.74
C THR A 29 -7.44 -0.48 12.20
N ASP A 30 -7.81 0.44 11.30
CA ASP A 30 -8.85 1.45 11.50
C ASP A 30 -10.22 1.06 10.90
N ASP A 31 -10.41 -0.21 10.56
CA ASP A 31 -11.64 -0.73 9.96
C ASP A 31 -12.69 -1.05 11.02
N HIS A 32 -13.79 -0.25 11.03
CA HIS A 32 -14.98 -0.43 11.85
C HIS A 32 -16.23 -0.78 11.04
N THR A 33 -16.09 -1.26 9.82
CA THR A 33 -17.24 -1.52 8.94
C THR A 33 -18.07 -2.73 9.35
N GLY A 34 -17.53 -3.59 10.20
CA GLY A 34 -18.22 -4.79 10.72
C GLY A 34 -17.31 -5.67 11.55
N ILE A 35 -17.82 -6.80 11.98
CA ILE A 35 -17.03 -7.80 12.70
C ILE A 35 -15.91 -8.33 11.80
N MET A 36 -14.75 -8.60 12.39
CA MET A 36 -13.65 -9.24 11.68
C MET A 36 -14.02 -10.65 11.25
N ILE A 37 -13.91 -10.94 9.96
CA ILE A 37 -14.14 -12.28 9.41
C ILE A 37 -12.78 -12.94 9.17
N LEU A 38 -12.57 -14.07 9.83
CA LEU A 38 -11.35 -14.86 9.70
C LEU A 38 -11.47 -15.88 8.55
N ASP A 39 -10.32 -16.37 8.09
CA ASP A 39 -10.27 -17.43 7.08
C ASP A 39 -10.93 -18.72 7.57
N HIS A 40 -11.44 -19.52 6.65
CA HIS A 40 -12.23 -20.74 6.97
C HIS A 40 -11.44 -21.85 7.67
N ASP A 41 -10.11 -21.81 7.62
CA ASP A 41 -9.23 -22.82 8.22
C ASP A 41 -8.88 -22.53 9.68
N VAL A 42 -9.32 -21.40 10.23
CA VAL A 42 -9.08 -21.04 11.62
C VAL A 42 -9.90 -21.91 12.55
N LYS A 43 -9.23 -22.64 13.42
CA LYS A 43 -9.92 -23.50 14.41
C LYS A 43 -10.47 -22.64 15.56
N PRO A 44 -11.76 -22.78 15.92
CA PRO A 44 -12.31 -22.12 17.09
C PRO A 44 -11.49 -22.42 18.36
N GLY A 45 -11.24 -21.38 19.17
CA GLY A 45 -10.40 -21.49 20.37
C GLY A 45 -8.90 -21.31 20.12
N SER A 46 -8.46 -21.12 18.87
CA SER A 46 -7.06 -20.77 18.59
C SER A 46 -6.74 -19.35 19.05
N SER A 47 -5.46 -19.10 19.35
CA SER A 47 -4.97 -17.75 19.64
C SER A 47 -4.98 -16.89 18.39
N LEU A 48 -5.76 -15.83 18.37
CA LEU A 48 -5.82 -14.87 17.26
C LEU A 48 -4.45 -14.23 16.95
N PRO A 49 -3.66 -13.75 17.93
CA PRO A 49 -2.32 -13.20 17.66
C PRO A 49 -1.40 -14.20 16.96
N SER A 50 -1.48 -15.48 17.31
CA SER A 50 -0.65 -16.52 16.67
C SER A 50 -1.10 -16.81 15.24
N HIS A 51 -2.41 -16.84 15.01
CA HIS A 51 -2.97 -17.09 13.67
C HIS A 51 -2.65 -15.93 12.71
N LEU A 52 -2.83 -14.70 13.14
CA LEU A 52 -2.60 -13.51 12.34
C LEU A 52 -1.13 -13.05 12.30
N SER A 53 -0.24 -13.74 13.01
CA SER A 53 1.19 -13.37 13.11
C SER A 53 1.39 -11.92 13.58
N LEU A 54 0.65 -11.51 14.63
CA LEU A 54 0.65 -10.13 15.13
C LEU A 54 1.93 -9.73 15.90
N SER A 55 2.89 -10.65 16.06
CA SER A 55 4.17 -10.33 16.70
C SER A 55 5.09 -9.67 15.68
N ASP A 56 5.25 -8.36 15.78
CA ASP A 56 6.12 -7.57 14.91
C ASP A 56 6.85 -6.49 15.71
N HIS A 57 7.87 -5.88 15.10
CA HIS A 57 8.63 -4.79 15.67
C HIS A 57 8.51 -3.56 14.77
N VAL A 58 8.01 -2.48 15.34
CA VAL A 58 7.92 -1.18 14.66
C VAL A 58 9.10 -0.33 15.10
N PHE A 59 9.88 0.16 14.13
CA PHE A 59 10.97 1.09 14.35
C PHE A 59 10.53 2.48 13.92
N ASP A 60 10.69 3.44 14.81
CA ASP A 60 10.62 4.86 14.47
C ASP A 60 12.04 5.31 14.08
N VAL A 61 12.24 5.66 12.82
CA VAL A 61 13.55 5.92 12.24
C VAL A 61 13.65 7.38 11.82
N ASP A 62 14.54 8.12 12.44
CA ASP A 62 14.89 9.48 12.01
C ASP A 62 15.88 9.41 10.84
N ILE A 63 15.46 9.95 9.69
CA ILE A 63 16.23 9.93 8.45
C ILE A 63 16.70 11.33 8.11
N THR A 64 18.01 11.52 8.05
CA THR A 64 18.60 12.81 7.66
C THR A 64 18.34 13.11 6.18
N PRO A 65 18.22 14.41 5.78
CA PRO A 65 17.88 14.80 4.40
C PRO A 65 18.83 14.31 3.31
N ASN A 66 20.07 13.96 3.66
CA ASN A 66 21.07 13.42 2.74
C ASN A 66 20.98 11.92 2.54
N ARG A 67 20.00 11.22 3.19
CA ARG A 67 19.82 9.77 3.11
C ARG A 67 18.42 9.37 2.63
N PRO A 68 17.95 9.92 1.49
CA PRO A 68 16.63 9.55 0.95
C PRO A 68 16.53 8.06 0.58
N ASP A 69 17.66 7.40 0.36
CA ASP A 69 17.75 5.95 0.14
C ASP A 69 17.28 5.10 1.32
N CYS A 70 17.27 5.67 2.53
CA CYS A 70 16.78 5.03 3.75
C CYS A 70 15.27 5.24 3.98
N ALA A 71 14.56 6.00 3.13
CA ALA A 71 13.13 6.23 3.27
C ALA A 71 12.29 4.99 2.84
N CYS A 72 12.80 3.78 3.10
CA CYS A 72 12.10 2.53 2.85
C CYS A 72 12.74 1.39 3.65
N ILE A 73 11.99 0.29 3.79
CA ILE A 73 12.45 -0.90 4.54
C ILE A 73 13.75 -1.46 3.95
N MET A 74 13.84 -1.55 2.63
CA MET A 74 15.03 -2.07 1.96
C MET A 74 16.28 -1.19 2.19
N GLY A 75 16.11 0.13 2.24
CA GLY A 75 17.20 1.06 2.53
C GLY A 75 17.72 0.90 3.96
N VAL A 76 16.82 0.89 4.94
CA VAL A 76 17.17 0.64 6.35
C VAL A 76 17.81 -0.74 6.52
N ALA A 77 17.29 -1.76 5.86
CA ALA A 77 17.86 -3.11 5.91
C ALA A 77 19.31 -3.17 5.35
N ARG A 78 19.65 -2.36 4.33
CA ARG A 78 21.04 -2.24 3.84
C ARG A 78 21.96 -1.66 4.90
N GLU A 79 21.53 -0.62 5.61
CA GLU A 79 22.32 0.00 6.67
C GLU A 79 22.55 -0.98 7.84
N ILE A 80 21.49 -1.68 8.25
CA ILE A 80 21.60 -2.70 9.30
C ILE A 80 22.56 -3.81 8.86
N ALA A 81 22.45 -4.29 7.62
CA ALA A 81 23.31 -5.31 7.07
C ALA A 81 24.78 -4.86 7.07
N ALA A 82 25.05 -3.61 6.67
CA ALA A 82 26.39 -3.03 6.68
C ALA A 82 26.95 -2.89 8.11
N ALA A 83 26.13 -2.39 9.05
CA ALA A 83 26.54 -2.18 10.44
C ALA A 83 26.79 -3.50 11.20
N THR A 84 26.04 -4.55 10.86
CA THR A 84 26.13 -5.84 11.58
C THR A 84 26.98 -6.90 10.85
N GLY A 85 27.45 -6.61 9.64
CA GLY A 85 28.16 -7.58 8.80
C GLY A 85 27.28 -8.72 8.27
N GLN A 86 25.94 -8.57 8.36
CA GLN A 86 25.00 -9.57 7.90
C GLN A 86 24.70 -9.42 6.40
N LYS A 87 24.28 -10.49 5.77
CA LYS A 87 23.83 -10.43 4.35
C LYS A 87 22.41 -9.88 4.26
N LEU A 88 22.20 -8.92 3.36
CA LEU A 88 20.89 -8.44 2.99
C LEU A 88 20.07 -9.56 2.34
N LYS A 89 18.90 -9.84 2.88
CA LYS A 89 17.91 -10.74 2.28
C LYS A 89 16.94 -9.90 1.43
N ARG A 90 16.95 -10.14 0.13
CA ARG A 90 16.00 -9.50 -0.78
C ARG A 90 14.77 -10.39 -0.95
N PRO A 91 13.58 -9.81 -1.13
CA PRO A 91 12.41 -10.61 -1.48
C PRO A 91 12.65 -11.32 -2.82
N THR A 92 12.21 -12.57 -2.90
CA THR A 92 12.17 -13.28 -4.18
C THR A 92 10.97 -12.76 -4.97
N ILE A 93 11.20 -12.31 -6.19
CA ILE A 93 10.14 -11.81 -7.07
C ILE A 93 9.99 -12.84 -8.19
N GLU A 94 8.84 -13.49 -8.19
CA GLU A 94 8.44 -14.39 -9.27
C GLU A 94 7.25 -13.77 -9.99
N MET A 95 7.42 -13.43 -11.26
CA MET A 95 6.39 -12.84 -12.09
C MET A 95 6.36 -13.54 -13.44
N VAL A 96 5.19 -13.96 -13.86
CA VAL A 96 4.96 -14.50 -15.18
C VAL A 96 4.27 -13.43 -16.01
N GLU A 97 4.89 -13.04 -17.10
CA GLU A 97 4.31 -12.15 -18.11
C GLU A 97 3.73 -13.00 -19.22
N ASP A 98 2.40 -13.11 -19.30
CA ASP A 98 1.68 -14.01 -20.21
C ASP A 98 0.70 -13.28 -21.16
N GLY A 99 0.64 -11.96 -21.04
CA GLY A 99 -0.22 -11.11 -21.85
C GLY A 99 0.37 -10.78 -23.24
N PRO A 100 -0.38 -10.04 -24.08
CA PRO A 100 0.14 -9.50 -25.34
C PRO A 100 1.24 -8.45 -25.04
N PRO A 101 2.13 -8.17 -26.01
CA PRO A 101 3.12 -7.11 -25.87
C PRO A 101 2.47 -5.79 -25.46
N ILE A 102 3.04 -5.12 -24.45
CA ILE A 102 2.45 -3.88 -23.91
C ILE A 102 2.37 -2.77 -24.99
N ASP A 103 3.29 -2.75 -25.93
CA ASP A 103 3.34 -1.78 -27.03
C ASP A 103 2.12 -1.87 -27.97
N ASP A 104 1.42 -3.01 -27.99
CA ASP A 104 0.17 -3.21 -28.75
C ASP A 104 -1.04 -2.61 -27.99
N LEU A 105 -0.91 -2.36 -26.71
CA LEU A 105 -1.99 -1.93 -25.84
C LEU A 105 -1.89 -0.45 -25.45
N THR A 106 -0.70 0.02 -25.10
CA THR A 106 -0.49 1.37 -24.58
C THR A 106 0.86 1.92 -25.02
N ARG A 107 1.01 3.23 -24.86
CA ARG A 107 2.28 3.93 -25.13
C ARG A 107 2.55 4.97 -24.07
N VAL A 108 3.81 5.05 -23.67
CA VAL A 108 4.34 6.17 -22.88
C VAL A 108 5.13 7.09 -23.80
N THR A 109 4.83 8.38 -23.80
CA THR A 109 5.57 9.40 -24.53
C THR A 109 6.15 10.39 -23.54
N VAL A 110 7.47 10.48 -23.44
CA VAL A 110 8.15 11.49 -22.64
C VAL A 110 8.57 12.63 -23.56
N ILE A 111 7.91 13.79 -23.41
CA ILE A 111 8.19 15.01 -24.21
C ILE A 111 9.31 15.81 -23.57
N ASP A 112 9.43 15.78 -22.24
CA ASP A 112 10.49 16.45 -21.49
C ASP A 112 11.42 15.40 -20.84
N PRO A 113 12.45 14.94 -21.54
CA PRO A 113 13.39 13.97 -20.99
C PRO A 113 14.34 14.54 -19.93
N GLU A 114 14.45 15.86 -19.80
CA GLU A 114 15.20 16.51 -18.74
C GLU A 114 14.43 16.47 -17.42
N GLY A 115 13.14 16.77 -17.44
CA GLY A 115 12.26 16.68 -16.27
C GLY A 115 11.90 15.24 -15.89
N CYS A 116 11.81 14.34 -16.88
CA CYS A 116 11.53 12.92 -16.66
C CYS A 116 12.45 12.04 -17.53
N PRO A 117 13.65 11.69 -17.05
CA PRO A 117 14.61 10.92 -17.83
C PRO A 117 14.15 9.48 -18.09
N ARG A 118 13.22 8.94 -17.29
CA ARG A 118 12.68 7.60 -17.46
C ARG A 118 11.27 7.49 -16.88
N TYR A 119 10.35 6.90 -17.64
CA TYR A 119 9.05 6.46 -17.18
C TYR A 119 8.87 4.98 -17.55
N ALA A 120 8.45 4.16 -16.62
CA ALA A 120 8.15 2.76 -16.84
C ALA A 120 6.69 2.48 -16.54
N ALA A 121 6.03 1.72 -17.38
CA ALA A 121 4.65 1.30 -17.19
C ALA A 121 4.53 -0.23 -17.37
N GLY A 122 3.64 -0.83 -16.59
CA GLY A 122 3.21 -2.21 -16.74
C GLY A 122 1.69 -2.25 -16.85
N MET A 123 1.14 -3.29 -17.44
CA MET A 123 -0.30 -3.51 -17.53
C MET A 123 -0.68 -4.80 -16.82
N ILE A 124 -1.72 -4.73 -16.02
CA ILE A 124 -2.33 -5.89 -15.37
C ILE A 124 -3.77 -5.95 -15.85
N GLN A 125 -4.17 -7.09 -16.40
CA GLN A 125 -5.52 -7.32 -16.92
C GLN A 125 -6.37 -8.10 -15.91
N SER A 126 -7.69 -8.00 -16.06
CA SER A 126 -8.67 -8.76 -15.28
C SER A 126 -8.55 -8.54 -13.75
N VAL A 127 -8.25 -7.31 -13.34
CA VAL A 127 -8.14 -6.94 -11.94
C VAL A 127 -9.52 -6.90 -11.29
N THR A 128 -9.66 -7.55 -10.14
CA THR A 128 -10.83 -7.43 -9.27
C THR A 128 -10.49 -6.53 -8.10
N LEU A 129 -11.21 -5.42 -7.96
CA LEU A 129 -11.06 -4.52 -6.80
C LEU A 129 -11.66 -5.16 -5.56
N GLY A 130 -10.95 -5.07 -4.46
CA GLY A 130 -11.38 -5.59 -3.17
C GLY A 130 -10.44 -5.16 -2.04
N PRO A 131 -10.69 -5.60 -0.81
CA PRO A 131 -9.77 -5.38 0.29
C PRO A 131 -8.46 -6.13 0.06
N SER A 132 -7.37 -5.57 0.54
CA SER A 132 -6.07 -6.26 0.59
C SER A 132 -6.09 -7.40 1.61
N PRO A 133 -5.22 -8.42 1.45
CA PRO A 133 -5.01 -9.43 2.47
C PRO A 133 -4.67 -8.78 3.83
N PHE A 134 -5.12 -9.40 4.92
CA PHE A 134 -4.95 -8.84 6.27
C PHE A 134 -3.48 -8.49 6.57
N TRP A 135 -2.52 -9.37 6.24
CA TRP A 135 -1.10 -9.14 6.50
C TRP A 135 -0.57 -7.85 5.87
N MET A 136 -1.07 -7.49 4.66
CA MET A 136 -0.67 -6.26 3.97
C MET A 136 -1.30 -5.03 4.64
N ARG A 137 -2.60 -5.08 4.93
CA ARG A 137 -3.33 -4.02 5.63
C ARG A 137 -2.70 -3.73 7.00
N TYR A 138 -2.39 -4.78 7.76
CA TYR A 138 -1.77 -4.67 9.07
C TYR A 138 -0.38 -4.02 9.02
N ARG A 139 0.47 -4.43 8.07
CA ARG A 139 1.80 -3.81 7.91
C ARG A 139 1.72 -2.35 7.46
N LEU A 140 0.81 -2.01 6.57
CA LEU A 140 0.56 -0.61 6.18
C LEU A 140 0.08 0.20 7.38
N TYR A 141 -0.85 -0.32 8.16
CA TYR A 141 -1.34 0.31 9.39
C TYR A 141 -0.22 0.56 10.39
N LEU A 142 0.64 -0.43 10.67
CA LEU A 142 1.80 -0.27 11.53
C LEU A 142 2.81 0.78 11.00
N SER A 143 2.82 1.02 9.68
CA SER A 143 3.64 2.05 9.02
C SER A 143 2.92 3.41 8.93
N GLY A 144 1.76 3.58 9.56
CA GLY A 144 0.97 4.81 9.54
C GLY A 144 0.22 5.07 8.24
N ILE A 145 0.06 4.06 7.39
CA ILE A 145 -0.64 4.17 6.09
C ILE A 145 -2.00 3.47 6.19
N ARG A 146 -3.06 4.21 5.89
CA ARG A 146 -4.41 3.67 5.83
C ARG A 146 -4.60 2.81 4.56
N SER A 147 -5.14 1.61 4.76
CA SER A 147 -5.57 0.74 3.66
C SER A 147 -6.82 1.30 2.96
N ILE A 148 -6.87 1.22 1.63
CA ILE A 148 -7.96 1.74 0.81
C ILE A 148 -8.54 0.63 -0.08
N SER A 149 -7.70 -0.03 -0.86
CA SER A 149 -8.07 -1.13 -1.75
C SER A 149 -6.80 -1.89 -2.15
N ASN A 150 -6.96 -3.12 -2.60
CA ASN A 150 -5.82 -3.95 -3.01
C ASN A 150 -4.88 -3.28 -4.02
N LEU A 151 -5.40 -2.49 -4.98
CA LEU A 151 -4.56 -1.77 -5.94
C LEU A 151 -3.76 -0.64 -5.29
N VAL A 152 -4.42 0.20 -4.49
CA VAL A 152 -3.76 1.32 -3.82
C VAL A 152 -2.78 0.82 -2.77
N ASP A 153 -3.16 -0.21 -2.03
CA ASP A 153 -2.34 -0.77 -0.96
C ASP A 153 -1.06 -1.42 -1.50
N VAL A 154 -1.14 -2.10 -2.66
CA VAL A 154 0.07 -2.63 -3.34
C VAL A 154 1.02 -1.50 -3.71
N THR A 155 0.53 -0.38 -4.26
CA THR A 155 1.39 0.76 -4.60
C THR A 155 2.05 1.37 -3.37
N ASN A 156 1.30 1.51 -2.27
CA ASN A 156 1.81 2.01 -1.01
C ASN A 156 2.81 1.03 -0.37
N TYR A 157 2.51 -0.28 -0.42
CA TYR A 157 3.39 -1.30 0.12
C TYR A 157 4.74 -1.32 -0.60
N VAL A 158 4.74 -1.27 -1.94
CA VAL A 158 5.97 -1.22 -2.74
C VAL A 158 6.76 0.07 -2.47
N MET A 159 6.08 1.21 -2.32
CA MET A 159 6.72 2.46 -1.94
C MET A 159 7.43 2.34 -0.60
N MET A 160 6.79 1.78 0.42
CA MET A 160 7.37 1.57 1.75
C MET A 160 8.49 0.53 1.75
N GLU A 161 8.38 -0.50 0.94
CA GLU A 161 9.39 -1.56 0.85
C GLU A 161 10.63 -1.13 0.06
N MET A 162 10.43 -0.49 -1.11
CA MET A 162 11.45 -0.28 -2.14
C MET A 162 11.82 1.18 -2.40
N ASN A 163 11.11 2.14 -1.79
CA ASN A 163 11.24 3.58 -2.06
C ASN A 163 10.88 3.96 -3.51
N GLN A 164 9.92 3.27 -4.08
CA GLN A 164 9.46 3.55 -5.44
C GLN A 164 7.97 3.88 -5.42
N PRO A 165 7.61 5.17 -5.53
CA PRO A 165 6.22 5.57 -5.72
C PRO A 165 5.66 5.02 -7.03
N LEU A 166 4.45 4.48 -6.98
CA LEU A 166 3.72 3.94 -8.12
C LEU A 166 2.38 4.65 -8.27
N HIS A 167 1.90 4.76 -9.51
CA HIS A 167 0.55 5.18 -9.82
C HIS A 167 -0.19 4.06 -10.54
N ALA A 168 -1.41 3.77 -10.07
CA ALA A 168 -2.34 2.88 -10.77
C ALA A 168 -3.36 3.72 -11.54
N PHE A 169 -3.50 3.45 -12.83
CA PHE A 169 -4.47 4.10 -13.70
C PHE A 169 -5.48 3.09 -14.23
N ASP A 170 -6.75 3.47 -14.24
CA ASP A 170 -7.76 2.73 -15.00
C ASP A 170 -7.52 2.94 -16.50
N TYR A 171 -7.11 1.88 -17.17
CA TYR A 171 -6.80 1.88 -18.61
C TYR A 171 -7.93 2.45 -19.47
N ASN A 172 -9.20 2.16 -19.12
CA ASN A 172 -10.35 2.63 -19.87
C ASN A 172 -10.59 4.15 -19.73
N ARG A 173 -9.94 4.79 -18.76
CA ARG A 173 -9.98 6.24 -18.56
C ARG A 173 -8.78 6.98 -19.14
N LEU A 174 -7.78 6.26 -19.63
CA LEU A 174 -6.65 6.89 -20.29
C LEU A 174 -7.05 7.37 -21.69
N LYS A 175 -6.91 8.66 -21.93
CA LYS A 175 -7.17 9.25 -23.24
C LYS A 175 -6.21 8.65 -24.27
N GLU A 176 -6.78 8.13 -25.38
CA GLU A 176 -6.03 7.48 -26.44
C GLU A 176 -5.15 6.31 -25.95
N ASN A 177 -5.52 5.70 -24.78
CA ASN A 177 -4.80 4.59 -24.15
C ASN A 177 -3.30 4.85 -23.98
N ARG A 178 -2.92 6.08 -23.67
CA ARG A 178 -1.50 6.48 -23.53
C ARG A 178 -1.25 7.41 -22.34
N ILE A 179 0.00 7.43 -21.93
CA ILE A 179 0.52 8.37 -20.94
C ILE A 179 1.47 9.31 -21.65
N VAL A 180 1.32 10.61 -21.43
CA VAL A 180 2.19 11.65 -21.98
C VAL A 180 2.78 12.45 -20.85
N VAL A 181 4.11 12.36 -20.69
CA VAL A 181 4.84 13.15 -19.71
C VAL A 181 5.33 14.42 -20.39
N ARG A 182 4.90 15.58 -19.90
CA ARG A 182 5.18 16.89 -20.48
C ARG A 182 5.21 18.00 -19.44
N ARG A 183 5.74 19.14 -19.79
CA ARG A 183 5.50 20.35 -19.00
C ARG A 183 4.10 20.90 -19.22
N ALA A 184 3.54 21.50 -18.18
CA ALA A 184 2.28 22.23 -18.27
C ALA A 184 2.43 23.46 -19.18
N LYS A 185 1.29 23.93 -19.70
CA LYS A 185 1.24 25.26 -20.32
C LYS A 185 1.08 26.32 -19.24
N GLU A 186 1.60 27.53 -19.49
CA GLU A 186 1.38 28.65 -18.59
C GLU A 186 -0.11 28.89 -18.37
N GLY A 187 -0.54 28.94 -17.10
CA GLY A 187 -1.94 29.10 -16.73
C GLY A 187 -2.82 27.87 -16.91
N GLU A 188 -2.25 26.70 -17.21
CA GLU A 188 -3.01 25.45 -17.29
C GLU A 188 -3.60 25.10 -15.92
N VAL A 189 -4.88 24.70 -15.90
CA VAL A 189 -5.60 24.36 -14.67
C VAL A 189 -5.64 22.85 -14.52
N PHE A 190 -5.26 22.36 -13.35
CA PHE A 190 -5.28 20.94 -12.99
C PHE A 190 -5.88 20.72 -11.61
N THR A 191 -6.75 19.72 -11.48
CA THR A 191 -7.35 19.34 -10.19
C THR A 191 -6.74 18.03 -9.72
N THR A 192 -6.14 18.05 -8.54
CA THR A 192 -5.51 16.87 -7.91
C THR A 192 -6.55 15.94 -7.27
N LEU A 193 -6.12 14.74 -6.84
CA LEU A 193 -7.01 13.71 -6.27
C LEU A 193 -7.71 14.14 -4.97
N ASP A 194 -7.16 15.09 -4.25
CA ASP A 194 -7.74 15.74 -3.07
C ASP A 194 -8.75 16.85 -3.41
N ALA A 195 -9.13 16.93 -4.69
CA ALA A 195 -10.04 17.93 -5.24
C ALA A 195 -9.53 19.40 -5.14
N VAL A 196 -8.23 19.62 -4.91
CA VAL A 196 -7.63 20.95 -4.94
C VAL A 196 -7.31 21.32 -6.38
N THR A 197 -7.72 22.53 -6.80
CA THR A 197 -7.46 23.05 -8.13
C THR A 197 -6.24 23.97 -8.11
N HIS A 198 -5.30 23.67 -8.99
CA HIS A 198 -4.03 24.41 -9.14
C HIS A 198 -3.96 25.08 -10.50
N THR A 199 -3.47 26.32 -10.53
CA THR A 199 -3.05 26.97 -11.77
C THR A 199 -1.56 26.74 -11.94
N LEU A 200 -1.19 26.05 -12.99
CA LEU A 200 0.17 25.58 -13.24
C LEU A 200 0.97 26.61 -14.03
N ASN A 201 2.28 26.53 -13.92
CA ASN A 201 3.23 27.27 -14.73
C ASN A 201 4.01 26.32 -15.67
N SER A 202 4.78 26.87 -16.56
CA SER A 202 5.56 26.13 -17.56
C SER A 202 6.68 25.25 -16.97
N GLU A 203 7.03 25.42 -15.68
CA GLU A 203 8.01 24.58 -14.99
C GLU A 203 7.41 23.31 -14.38
N THR A 204 6.08 23.22 -14.30
CA THR A 204 5.37 22.09 -13.71
C THR A 204 5.38 20.91 -14.69
N LEU A 205 5.85 19.74 -14.23
CA LEU A 205 5.80 18.50 -14.97
C LEU A 205 4.44 17.80 -14.73
N LEU A 206 3.83 17.33 -15.80
CA LEU A 206 2.57 16.56 -15.81
C LEU A 206 2.78 15.20 -16.44
#